data_b85ced99bbe514aa99e64267a544b831
#
_entry.id   b85ced99bbe514aa99e64267a544b831
#
_cell.length_a   1.000
_cell.length_b   1.000
_cell.length_c   1.000
_cell.angle_alpha   90.00
_cell.angle_beta   90.00
_cell.angle_gamma   90.00
#
_symmetry.space_group_name_H-M   'P 1'
#
loop_
_entity.id
_entity.type
_entity.pdbx_description
1 polymer ?
#
loop_
_entity_poly.entity_id
_entity_poly.type
_entity_poly.pdbx_seq_one_letter_code
_entity_poly.pdbx_strand_id
1 'polypeptide(L)'
;MEKKIWKDVETLIVTELGHENTERVHLHGIVWTDKVKDIGDIWKYGKIWIGEYVNAKTINYIVKYVNKVDASHKTYNSKIFTSQGIGKEYVNRRDSQRNKYKKEKTIETYKTREGVELALPVYYRNKIYNEDERERLWLEKLDKEERYVCGVKVDISQGEEEYYKLLEMMRQKNKRLGYGDDAKNWELKRYENERRNLKKLERLQKLYGVGQEKVA
;
A
#
# COMPACT_ATOMS: atom_id res chain seq x y z
N MET A 1 -13.93 -25.17 23.51
CA MET A 1 -13.44 -25.68 22.21
C MET A 1 -13.42 -24.61 21.12
N GLU A 2 -14.23 -23.54 21.19
CA GLU A 2 -14.37 -22.48 20.17
C GLU A 2 -13.15 -21.56 20.02
N LYS A 3 -12.38 -21.32 21.07
CA LYS A 3 -11.21 -20.41 21.01
C LYS A 3 -9.99 -20.92 20.21
N LYS A 4 -9.94 -22.21 19.86
CA LYS A 4 -8.76 -22.82 19.25
C LYS A 4 -8.76 -22.76 17.71
N ILE A 5 -9.94 -22.64 17.10
CA ILE A 5 -10.10 -22.69 15.62
C ILE A 5 -9.62 -21.40 14.95
N TRP A 6 -9.78 -20.24 15.60
CA TRP A 6 -9.41 -18.94 15.03
C TRP A 6 -7.93 -18.58 15.18
N LYS A 7 -7.16 -19.31 15.97
CA LYS A 7 -5.73 -19.02 16.16
C LYS A 7 -4.87 -19.35 14.93
N ASP A 8 -5.34 -20.27 14.10
CA ASP A 8 -4.55 -20.80 12.97
C ASP A 8 -5.09 -20.35 11.60
N VAL A 9 -6.09 -19.46 11.57
CA VAL A 9 -6.71 -18.98 10.34
C VAL A 9 -6.26 -17.56 10.04
N GLU A 10 -5.60 -17.37 8.92
CA GLU A 10 -5.24 -16.01 8.46
C GLU A 10 -6.48 -15.31 7.90
N THR A 11 -6.69 -14.06 8.31
CA THR A 11 -7.85 -13.27 7.92
C THR A 11 -7.47 -11.83 7.59
N LEU A 12 -8.13 -11.27 6.59
CA LEU A 12 -8.17 -9.84 6.30
C LEU A 12 -9.64 -9.45 6.19
N ILE A 13 -10.14 -8.69 7.15
CA ILE A 13 -11.54 -8.27 7.22
C ILE A 13 -11.59 -6.75 7.32
N VAL A 14 -12.51 -6.14 6.59
CA VAL A 14 -12.79 -4.71 6.63
C VAL A 14 -14.26 -4.45 6.90
N THR A 15 -14.56 -3.42 7.69
CA THR A 15 -15.94 -3.00 7.95
C THR A 15 -16.42 -2.03 6.89
N GLU A 16 -17.68 -2.13 6.52
CA GLU A 16 -18.43 -1.15 5.73
C GLU A 16 -19.72 -0.81 6.42
N LEU A 17 -20.14 0.45 6.35
CA LEU A 17 -21.48 0.85 6.74
C LEU A 17 -22.43 0.62 5.54
N GLY A 18 -23.54 -0.08 5.79
CA GLY A 18 -24.52 -0.37 4.73
C GLY A 18 -25.22 0.90 4.25
N HIS A 19 -25.50 0.95 2.95
CA HIS A 19 -26.28 2.03 2.35
C HIS A 19 -27.78 1.79 2.48
N GLU A 20 -28.55 2.87 2.41
CA GLU A 20 -30.00 2.90 2.28
C GLU A 20 -30.78 2.05 3.31
N ASN A 21 -31.28 2.70 4.33
CA ASN A 21 -32.25 2.19 5.32
C ASN A 21 -31.74 1.23 6.41
N THR A 22 -30.52 0.77 6.41
CA THR A 22 -30.10 -0.18 7.45
C THR A 22 -28.96 0.28 8.33
N GLU A 23 -28.10 1.18 7.87
CA GLU A 23 -26.89 1.66 8.60
C GLU A 23 -26.16 0.55 9.39
N ARG A 24 -26.32 -0.68 8.98
CA ARG A 24 -25.73 -1.85 9.65
C ARG A 24 -24.30 -2.01 9.18
N VAL A 25 -23.43 -2.35 10.12
CA VAL A 25 -22.04 -2.69 9.80
C VAL A 25 -22.01 -4.03 9.06
N HIS A 26 -21.45 -4.00 7.85
CA HIS A 26 -21.12 -5.18 7.07
C HIS A 26 -19.63 -5.49 7.22
N LEU A 27 -19.29 -6.77 7.15
CA LEU A 27 -17.91 -7.24 7.15
C LEU A 27 -17.61 -7.84 5.77
N HIS A 28 -16.55 -7.35 5.14
CA HIS A 28 -16.03 -7.92 3.90
C HIS A 28 -14.62 -8.45 4.18
N GLY A 29 -14.31 -9.64 3.71
CA GLY A 29 -13.00 -10.18 4.04
C GLY A 29 -12.55 -11.36 3.20
N ILE A 30 -11.32 -11.73 3.42
CA ILE A 30 -10.66 -12.92 2.91
C ILE A 30 -10.25 -13.76 4.12
N VAL A 31 -10.54 -15.03 4.06
CA VAL A 31 -10.18 -16.01 5.08
C VAL A 31 -9.39 -17.12 4.39
N TRP A 32 -8.17 -17.37 4.87
CA TRP A 32 -7.33 -18.47 4.35
C TRP A 32 -7.56 -19.70 5.24
N THR A 33 -8.36 -20.64 4.77
CA THR A 33 -8.71 -21.86 5.49
C THR A 33 -9.11 -22.99 4.55
N ASP A 34 -8.80 -24.20 4.95
CA ASP A 34 -9.30 -25.41 4.27
C ASP A 34 -10.71 -25.81 4.75
N LYS A 35 -11.20 -25.16 5.81
CA LYS A 35 -12.46 -25.48 6.48
C LYS A 35 -13.55 -24.46 6.17
N VAL A 36 -13.79 -24.19 4.89
CA VAL A 36 -14.75 -23.17 4.44
C VAL A 36 -16.16 -23.43 4.97
N LYS A 37 -16.58 -24.69 5.05
CA LYS A 37 -17.92 -25.07 5.54
C LYS A 37 -18.13 -24.71 7.01
N ASP A 38 -17.09 -24.84 7.83
CA ASP A 38 -17.17 -24.55 9.27
C ASP A 38 -17.41 -23.06 9.56
N ILE A 39 -17.06 -22.17 8.62
CA ILE A 39 -17.25 -20.72 8.81
C ILE A 39 -18.73 -20.37 8.96
N GLY A 40 -19.60 -20.96 8.14
CA GLY A 40 -21.05 -20.76 8.20
C GLY A 40 -21.64 -21.23 9.52
N ASP A 41 -21.17 -22.34 10.05
CA ASP A 41 -21.66 -22.94 11.30
C ASP A 41 -21.19 -22.17 12.55
N ILE A 42 -20.00 -21.56 12.46
CA ILE A 42 -19.38 -20.79 13.56
C ILE A 42 -19.93 -19.36 13.63
N TRP A 43 -20.28 -18.77 12.48
CA TRP A 43 -20.76 -17.40 12.41
C TRP A 43 -22.20 -17.27 12.90
N LYS A 44 -22.39 -16.65 14.07
CA LYS A 44 -23.69 -16.48 14.72
C LYS A 44 -24.23 -15.05 14.70
N TYR A 45 -23.55 -14.13 13.98
CA TYR A 45 -23.83 -12.69 14.07
C TYR A 45 -24.60 -12.14 12.85
N GLY A 46 -25.45 -12.95 12.27
CA GLY A 46 -26.29 -12.57 11.15
C GLY A 46 -25.99 -13.34 9.86
N LYS A 47 -26.51 -12.83 8.74
CA LYS A 47 -26.40 -13.50 7.44
C LYS A 47 -24.96 -13.46 6.94
N ILE A 48 -24.49 -14.60 6.46
CA ILE A 48 -23.17 -14.74 5.83
C ILE A 48 -23.34 -15.17 4.36
N TRP A 49 -22.48 -14.65 3.51
CA TRP A 49 -22.29 -15.13 2.16
C TRP A 49 -20.82 -15.51 1.98
N ILE A 50 -20.56 -16.71 1.50
CA ILE A 50 -19.21 -17.26 1.34
C ILE A 50 -18.99 -17.48 -0.15
N GLY A 51 -17.98 -16.82 -0.69
CA GLY A 51 -17.47 -17.03 -2.04
C GLY A 51 -16.38 -18.11 -2.03
N GLU A 52 -16.42 -19.00 -2.99
CA GLU A 52 -15.49 -20.14 -3.05
C GLU A 52 -14.13 -19.79 -3.69
N TYR A 53 -14.04 -18.63 -4.31
CA TYR A 53 -12.86 -18.28 -5.11
C TYR A 53 -12.39 -16.84 -4.89
N VAL A 54 -11.09 -16.69 -4.60
CA VAL A 54 -10.44 -15.39 -4.44
C VAL A 54 -9.50 -15.14 -5.61
N ASN A 55 -9.75 -14.06 -6.34
CA ASN A 55 -8.91 -13.58 -7.44
C ASN A 55 -8.53 -12.10 -7.25
N ALA A 56 -7.79 -11.53 -8.20
CA ALA A 56 -7.41 -10.12 -8.14
C ALA A 56 -8.62 -9.16 -8.06
N LYS A 57 -9.74 -9.48 -8.72
CA LYS A 57 -10.97 -8.68 -8.63
C LYS A 57 -11.55 -8.70 -7.22
N THR A 58 -11.56 -9.88 -6.58
CA THR A 58 -12.01 -10.04 -5.19
C THR A 58 -11.13 -9.24 -4.23
N ILE A 59 -9.81 -9.30 -4.41
CA ILE A 59 -8.86 -8.53 -3.60
C ILE A 59 -9.10 -7.03 -3.78
N ASN A 60 -9.21 -6.55 -5.01
CA ASN A 60 -9.48 -5.14 -5.31
C ASN A 60 -10.83 -4.68 -4.74
N TYR A 61 -11.84 -5.55 -4.73
CA TYR A 61 -13.12 -5.27 -4.12
C TYR A 61 -13.00 -5.05 -2.61
N ILE A 62 -12.26 -5.89 -1.90
CA ILE A 62 -12.00 -5.73 -0.46
C ILE A 62 -11.18 -4.45 -0.18
N VAL A 63 -10.10 -4.23 -0.95
CA VAL A 63 -9.23 -3.05 -0.81
C VAL A 63 -10.02 -1.74 -1.03
N LYS A 64 -11.03 -1.75 -1.90
CA LYS A 64 -11.93 -0.61 -2.08
C LYS A 64 -12.52 -0.13 -0.75
N TYR A 65 -12.95 -1.04 0.11
CA TYR A 65 -13.57 -0.70 1.41
C TYR A 65 -12.57 -0.16 2.43
N VAL A 66 -11.29 -0.46 2.29
CA VAL A 66 -10.24 0.10 3.14
C VAL A 66 -10.16 1.63 2.98
N ASN A 67 -10.33 2.11 1.74
CA ASN A 67 -10.16 3.53 1.40
C ASN A 67 -11.48 4.24 1.06
N LYS A 68 -12.62 3.53 1.13
CA LYS A 68 -13.91 4.11 0.81
C LYS A 68 -14.31 5.15 1.84
N VAL A 69 -14.57 6.36 1.39
CA VAL A 69 -15.18 7.42 2.20
C VAL A 69 -16.70 7.33 2.05
N ASP A 70 -17.40 7.18 3.17
CA ASP A 70 -18.85 7.24 3.18
C ASP A 70 -19.30 8.70 3.07
N ALA A 71 -19.97 9.05 1.98
CA ALA A 71 -20.42 10.41 1.72
C ALA A 71 -21.54 10.87 2.70
N SER A 72 -22.35 9.93 3.17
CA SER A 72 -23.44 10.17 4.11
C SER A 72 -22.95 10.21 5.56
N HIS A 73 -21.89 9.44 5.88
CA HIS A 73 -21.34 9.30 7.22
C HIS A 73 -19.86 9.69 7.25
N LYS A 74 -19.58 10.97 7.10
CA LYS A 74 -18.19 11.49 6.99
C LYS A 74 -17.28 11.17 8.18
N THR A 75 -17.85 10.85 9.32
CA THR A 75 -17.14 10.47 10.55
C THR A 75 -16.88 8.98 10.66
N TYR A 76 -17.51 8.16 9.80
CA TYR A 76 -17.30 6.73 9.80
C TYR A 76 -15.97 6.40 9.12
N ASN A 77 -15.11 5.73 9.86
CA ASN A 77 -13.86 5.17 9.35
C ASN A 77 -13.94 3.65 9.37
N SER A 78 -13.78 3.02 8.22
CA SER A 78 -13.71 1.56 8.12
C SER A 78 -12.59 1.02 9.00
N LYS A 79 -12.88 -0.03 9.76
CA LYS A 79 -11.89 -0.74 10.57
C LYS A 79 -11.36 -1.94 9.79
N ILE A 80 -10.06 -2.17 9.91
CA ILE A 80 -9.38 -3.30 9.31
C ILE A 80 -8.97 -4.25 10.43
N PHE A 81 -9.40 -5.51 10.32
CA PHE A 81 -8.96 -6.59 11.19
C PHE A 81 -8.13 -7.55 10.35
N THR A 82 -6.90 -7.77 10.73
CA THR A 82 -5.99 -8.64 10.00
C THR A 82 -5.22 -9.53 10.96
N SER A 83 -5.00 -10.76 10.55
CA SER A 83 -4.10 -11.66 11.25
C SER A 83 -2.68 -11.11 11.20
N GLN A 84 -1.95 -11.30 12.28
CA GLN A 84 -0.59 -10.83 12.40
C GLN A 84 0.33 -11.57 11.41
N GLY A 85 1.11 -10.83 10.68
CA GLY A 85 2.14 -11.38 9.79
C GLY A 85 1.67 -11.76 8.38
N ILE A 86 0.46 -11.39 7.95
CA ILE A 86 0.06 -11.57 6.55
C ILE A 86 1.10 -10.94 5.62
N GLY A 87 1.57 -11.72 4.64
CA GLY A 87 2.53 -11.29 3.65
C GLY A 87 3.99 -11.18 4.13
N LYS A 88 4.30 -11.43 5.41
CA LYS A 88 5.66 -11.32 5.97
C LYS A 88 6.69 -12.18 5.22
N GLU A 89 6.26 -13.30 4.67
CA GLU A 89 7.14 -14.26 3.99
C GLU A 89 7.62 -13.77 2.60
N TYR A 90 7.07 -12.69 2.07
CA TYR A 90 7.52 -12.15 0.78
C TYR A 90 9.04 -11.91 0.74
N VAL A 91 9.62 -11.35 1.79
CA VAL A 91 11.06 -11.04 1.85
C VAL A 91 11.96 -12.28 1.79
N ASN A 92 11.43 -13.44 2.15
CA ASN A 92 12.14 -14.73 2.12
C ASN A 92 11.92 -15.48 0.79
N ARG A 93 11.00 -15.03 -0.05
CA ARG A 93 10.67 -15.70 -1.31
C ARG A 93 11.74 -15.43 -2.37
N ARG A 94 11.87 -16.37 -3.31
CA ARG A 94 12.77 -16.23 -4.48
C ARG A 94 12.46 -14.96 -5.29
N ASP A 95 11.19 -14.58 -5.39
CA ASP A 95 10.73 -13.39 -6.11
C ASP A 95 11.32 -12.10 -5.56
N SER A 96 11.50 -12.01 -4.22
CA SER A 96 12.05 -10.82 -3.56
C SER A 96 13.54 -10.60 -3.83
N GLN A 97 14.25 -11.63 -4.31
CA GLN A 97 15.69 -11.50 -4.62
C GLN A 97 15.96 -10.46 -5.72
N ARG A 98 14.97 -10.26 -6.62
CA ARG A 98 15.05 -9.20 -7.64
C ARG A 98 15.03 -7.79 -7.03
N ASN A 99 14.47 -7.64 -5.85
CA ASN A 99 14.33 -6.37 -5.15
C ASN A 99 15.55 -6.01 -4.28
N LYS A 100 16.57 -6.87 -4.19
CA LYS A 100 17.80 -6.51 -3.47
C LYS A 100 18.42 -5.26 -4.05
N TYR A 101 19.02 -4.46 -3.18
CA TYR A 101 19.69 -3.22 -3.57
C TYR A 101 20.83 -3.47 -4.58
N LYS A 102 20.79 -2.77 -5.70
CA LYS A 102 21.77 -2.84 -6.80
C LYS A 102 22.10 -1.44 -7.34
N LYS A 103 22.11 -0.44 -6.45
CA LYS A 103 22.26 0.97 -6.84
C LYS A 103 21.21 1.36 -7.89
N GLU A 104 21.58 2.07 -8.94
CA GLU A 104 20.71 2.52 -10.04
C GLU A 104 19.89 1.39 -10.71
N LYS A 105 20.35 0.14 -10.60
CA LYS A 105 19.67 -1.04 -11.17
C LYS A 105 18.70 -1.71 -10.19
N THR A 106 18.40 -1.08 -9.07
CA THR A 106 17.49 -1.62 -8.07
C THR A 106 16.06 -1.61 -8.59
N ILE A 107 15.38 -2.76 -8.48
CA ILE A 107 13.99 -2.92 -8.91
C ILE A 107 13.10 -2.77 -7.69
N GLU A 108 12.38 -1.65 -7.61
CA GLU A 108 11.46 -1.34 -6.52
C GLU A 108 10.00 -1.65 -6.86
N THR A 109 9.78 -2.66 -7.71
CA THR A 109 8.46 -3.13 -8.13
C THR A 109 8.33 -4.63 -7.93
N TYR A 110 7.09 -5.12 -7.87
CA TYR A 110 6.79 -6.55 -7.91
C TYR A 110 5.74 -6.83 -9.00
N LYS A 111 5.75 -8.02 -9.54
CA LYS A 111 4.77 -8.46 -10.55
C LYS A 111 3.69 -9.31 -9.91
N THR A 112 2.43 -8.98 -10.19
CA THR A 112 1.29 -9.83 -9.85
C THR A 112 1.28 -11.08 -10.72
N ARG A 113 0.41 -12.04 -10.40
CA ARG A 113 0.23 -13.24 -11.25
C ARG A 113 -0.27 -12.90 -12.65
N GLU A 114 -1.03 -11.82 -12.78
CA GLU A 114 -1.55 -11.31 -14.06
C GLU A 114 -0.49 -10.51 -14.85
N GLY A 115 0.74 -10.42 -14.34
CA GLY A 115 1.83 -9.69 -15.00
C GLY A 115 1.85 -8.19 -14.75
N VAL A 116 0.89 -7.64 -13.99
CA VAL A 116 0.85 -6.21 -13.65
C VAL A 116 2.00 -5.88 -12.71
N GLU A 117 2.76 -4.86 -13.05
CA GLU A 117 3.86 -4.39 -12.24
C GLU A 117 3.40 -3.27 -11.30
N LEU A 118 3.58 -3.46 -10.01
CA LEU A 118 3.18 -2.55 -8.94
C LEU A 118 4.39 -2.13 -8.12
N ALA A 119 4.33 -0.91 -7.57
CA ALA A 119 5.36 -0.44 -6.65
C ALA A 119 5.48 -1.36 -5.43
N LEU A 120 6.71 -1.61 -5.00
CA LEU A 120 6.97 -2.40 -3.81
C LEU A 120 6.42 -1.67 -2.58
N PRO A 121 5.52 -2.30 -1.80
CA PRO A 121 4.97 -1.69 -0.59
C PRO A 121 6.04 -1.20 0.38
N VAL A 122 5.78 -0.10 1.07
CA VAL A 122 6.71 0.52 2.03
C VAL A 122 7.16 -0.48 3.10
N TYR A 123 6.27 -1.35 3.57
CA TYR A 123 6.60 -2.42 4.51
C TYR A 123 7.77 -3.29 4.02
N TYR A 124 7.71 -3.75 2.75
CA TYR A 124 8.78 -4.58 2.18
C TYR A 124 10.04 -3.77 1.89
N ARG A 125 9.90 -2.54 1.42
CA ARG A 125 11.04 -1.63 1.24
C ARG A 125 11.82 -1.47 2.54
N ASN A 126 11.12 -1.25 3.66
CA ASN A 126 11.75 -1.12 4.98
C ASN A 126 12.38 -2.41 5.52
N LYS A 127 11.98 -3.57 4.99
CA LYS A 127 12.56 -4.87 5.37
C LYS A 127 13.74 -5.26 4.47
N ILE A 128 13.74 -4.84 3.22
CA ILE A 128 14.74 -5.22 2.20
C ILE A 128 15.91 -4.24 2.19
N TYR A 129 15.62 -2.93 2.34
CA TYR A 129 16.62 -1.87 2.27
C TYR A 129 16.90 -1.29 3.66
N ASN A 130 18.18 -1.05 3.94
CA ASN A 130 18.57 -0.25 5.08
C ASN A 130 18.25 1.25 4.84
N GLU A 131 18.52 2.10 5.84
CA GLU A 131 18.16 3.51 5.77
C GLU A 131 18.91 4.25 4.66
N ASP A 132 20.21 4.04 4.56
CA ASP A 132 21.06 4.67 3.53
C ASP A 132 20.66 4.26 2.11
N GLU A 133 20.32 2.98 1.91
CA GLU A 133 19.84 2.47 0.62
C GLU A 133 18.50 3.10 0.23
N ARG A 134 17.58 3.26 1.19
CA ARG A 134 16.28 3.90 0.94
C ARG A 134 16.43 5.37 0.59
N GLU A 135 17.32 6.07 1.28
CA GLU A 135 17.63 7.47 1.02
C GLU A 135 18.20 7.66 -0.39
N ARG A 136 19.18 6.84 -0.78
CA ARG A 136 19.77 6.87 -2.13
C ARG A 136 18.72 6.60 -3.21
N LEU A 137 17.91 5.56 -3.05
CA LEU A 137 16.84 5.25 -4.01
C LEU A 137 15.81 6.38 -4.13
N TRP A 138 15.55 7.09 -3.04
CA TRP A 138 14.66 8.23 -3.04
C TRP A 138 15.28 9.42 -3.77
N LEU A 139 16.56 9.74 -3.52
CA LEU A 139 17.29 10.80 -4.23
C LEU A 139 17.37 10.52 -5.74
N GLU A 140 17.69 9.28 -6.13
CA GLU A 140 17.72 8.88 -7.54
C GLU A 140 16.36 9.10 -8.23
N LYS A 141 15.25 8.85 -7.54
CA LYS A 141 13.90 9.12 -8.08
C LYS A 141 13.63 10.62 -8.25
N LEU A 142 14.09 11.42 -7.30
CA LEU A 142 13.94 12.87 -7.39
C LEU A 142 14.72 13.45 -8.55
N ASP A 143 15.91 12.91 -8.81
CA ASP A 143 16.80 13.38 -9.87
C ASP A 143 16.35 12.98 -11.28
N LYS A 144 15.47 11.96 -11.39
CA LYS A 144 14.93 11.51 -12.69
C LYS A 144 13.86 12.40 -13.30
N GLU A 145 13.47 13.49 -12.63
CA GLU A 145 12.39 14.37 -13.10
C GLU A 145 11.11 13.62 -13.52
N GLU A 146 10.86 12.49 -12.89
CA GLU A 146 9.72 11.63 -13.11
C GLU A 146 8.78 11.65 -11.90
N ARG A 147 7.49 11.66 -12.15
CA ARG A 147 6.45 11.52 -11.11
C ARG A 147 5.52 10.38 -11.46
N TYR A 148 4.84 9.87 -10.45
CA TYR A 148 3.89 8.77 -10.63
C TYR A 148 2.56 9.12 -9.98
N VAL A 149 1.50 8.98 -10.75
CA VAL A 149 0.13 9.18 -10.28
C VAL A 149 -0.67 7.92 -10.57
N CYS A 150 -1.12 7.21 -9.54
CA CYS A 150 -1.85 5.96 -9.67
C CYS A 150 -1.17 4.94 -10.61
N GLY A 151 0.16 4.85 -10.57
CA GLY A 151 0.96 3.96 -11.41
C GLY A 151 1.26 4.49 -12.82
N VAL A 152 0.72 5.63 -13.21
CA VAL A 152 1.05 6.30 -14.47
C VAL A 152 2.28 7.17 -14.25
N LYS A 153 3.31 6.95 -15.07
CA LYS A 153 4.52 7.74 -15.08
C LYS A 153 4.29 9.06 -15.85
N VAL A 154 4.78 10.16 -15.30
CA VAL A 154 4.75 11.48 -15.92
C VAL A 154 6.17 12.04 -15.92
N ASP A 155 6.66 12.46 -17.06
CA ASP A 155 7.90 13.21 -17.21
C ASP A 155 7.64 14.68 -16.88
N ILE A 156 8.42 15.25 -15.95
CA ILE A 156 8.31 16.66 -15.54
C ILE A 156 9.50 17.50 -15.97
N SER A 157 10.36 17.01 -16.86
CA SER A 157 11.55 17.73 -17.35
C SER A 157 11.19 19.03 -18.07
N GLN A 158 10.02 19.09 -18.69
CA GLN A 158 9.51 20.28 -19.39
C GLN A 158 8.54 21.12 -18.56
N GLY A 159 8.20 20.68 -17.35
CA GLY A 159 7.28 21.34 -16.43
C GLY A 159 6.34 20.39 -15.74
N GLU A 160 5.66 20.87 -14.70
CA GLU A 160 4.81 20.04 -13.84
C GLU A 160 3.30 20.09 -14.21
N GLU A 161 2.93 20.81 -15.28
CA GLU A 161 1.52 21.02 -15.62
C GLU A 161 0.75 19.71 -15.89
N GLU A 162 1.36 18.80 -16.66
CA GLU A 162 0.75 17.51 -16.98
C GLU A 162 0.59 16.63 -15.73
N TYR A 163 1.56 16.69 -14.84
CA TYR A 163 1.49 16.01 -13.55
C TYR A 163 0.30 16.49 -12.73
N TYR A 164 0.11 17.80 -12.59
CA TYR A 164 -1.02 18.33 -11.83
C TYR A 164 -2.37 18.07 -12.49
N LYS A 165 -2.46 18.13 -13.81
CA LYS A 165 -3.68 17.75 -14.55
C LYS A 165 -4.07 16.29 -14.29
N LEU A 166 -3.10 15.37 -14.40
CA LEU A 166 -3.33 13.95 -14.16
C LEU A 166 -3.68 13.68 -12.68
N LEU A 167 -3.00 14.34 -11.77
CA LEU A 167 -3.24 14.21 -10.33
C LEU A 167 -4.69 14.62 -9.98
N GLU A 168 -5.15 15.77 -10.48
CA GLU A 168 -6.50 16.25 -10.25
C GLU A 168 -7.55 15.32 -10.89
N MET A 169 -7.33 14.87 -12.12
CA MET A 169 -8.22 13.91 -12.79
C MET A 169 -8.35 12.60 -11.99
N MET A 170 -7.25 12.08 -11.46
CA MET A 170 -7.26 10.86 -10.65
C MET A 170 -7.90 11.05 -9.28
N ARG A 171 -7.73 12.22 -8.66
CA ARG A 171 -8.45 12.60 -7.43
C ARG A 171 -9.97 12.61 -7.64
N GLN A 172 -10.42 13.27 -8.69
CA GLN A 172 -11.85 13.30 -9.04
C GLN A 172 -12.39 11.91 -9.35
N LYS A 173 -11.63 11.08 -10.07
CA LYS A 173 -11.99 9.68 -10.33
C LYS A 173 -12.10 8.89 -9.03
N ASN A 174 -11.12 9.00 -8.14
CA ASN A 174 -11.12 8.31 -6.84
C ASN A 174 -12.30 8.75 -5.97
N LYS A 175 -12.58 10.04 -5.93
CA LYS A 175 -13.73 10.60 -5.21
C LYS A 175 -15.06 10.02 -5.72
N ARG A 176 -15.24 9.92 -7.04
CA ARG A 176 -16.43 9.30 -7.66
C ARG A 176 -16.56 7.81 -7.33
N LEU A 177 -15.44 7.11 -7.18
CA LEU A 177 -15.40 5.69 -6.82
C LEU A 177 -15.54 5.45 -5.29
N GLY A 178 -15.66 6.52 -4.48
CA GLY A 178 -15.73 6.44 -3.03
C GLY A 178 -14.39 6.20 -2.35
N TYR A 179 -13.26 6.41 -3.04
CA TYR A 179 -11.93 6.52 -2.44
C TYR A 179 -11.70 7.96 -1.99
N GLY A 180 -10.80 8.17 -1.04
CA GLY A 180 -10.35 9.52 -0.69
C GLY A 180 -9.62 10.19 -1.85
N ASP A 181 -9.39 11.50 -1.74
CA ASP A 181 -8.65 12.29 -2.73
C ASP A 181 -7.20 12.58 -2.34
N ASP A 182 -6.75 12.14 -1.17
CA ASP A 182 -5.42 12.37 -0.56
C ASP A 182 -4.94 13.84 -0.49
N ALA A 183 -5.80 14.79 -0.89
CA ALA A 183 -5.45 16.21 -1.00
C ALA A 183 -4.88 16.81 0.30
N LYS A 184 -5.23 16.23 1.46
CA LYS A 184 -4.74 16.67 2.77
C LYS A 184 -3.33 16.21 3.11
N ASN A 185 -2.82 15.19 2.40
CA ASN A 185 -1.54 14.53 2.72
C ASN A 185 -0.39 15.02 1.86
N TRP A 186 -0.67 15.85 0.86
CA TRP A 186 0.33 16.37 -0.05
C TRP A 186 0.58 17.85 0.19
N GLU A 187 1.81 18.20 0.58
CA GLU A 187 2.31 19.57 0.68
C GLU A 187 3.59 19.72 -0.14
N LEU A 188 3.50 20.45 -1.26
CA LEU A 188 4.62 20.67 -2.16
C LEU A 188 5.83 21.30 -1.43
N LYS A 189 5.59 22.32 -0.59
CA LYS A 189 6.66 22.98 0.19
C LYS A 189 7.39 22.00 1.13
N ARG A 190 6.66 21.11 1.78
CA ARG A 190 7.26 20.09 2.66
C ARG A 190 8.15 19.15 1.85
N TYR A 191 7.66 18.66 0.73
CA TYR A 191 8.38 17.81 -0.19
C TYR A 191 9.69 18.47 -0.70
N GLU A 192 9.63 19.73 -1.16
CA GLU A 192 10.80 20.47 -1.62
C GLU A 192 11.83 20.71 -0.50
N ASN A 193 11.38 20.98 0.71
CA ASN A 193 12.27 21.17 1.86
C ASN A 193 12.97 19.86 2.23
N GLU A 194 12.25 18.75 2.28
CA GLU A 194 12.84 17.43 2.51
C GLU A 194 13.88 17.08 1.44
N ARG A 195 13.56 17.33 0.17
CA ARG A 195 14.49 17.18 -0.96
C ARG A 195 15.79 18.00 -0.77
N ARG A 196 15.66 19.28 -0.42
CA ARG A 196 16.83 20.16 -0.18
C ARG A 196 17.66 19.67 0.97
N ASN A 197 17.04 19.23 2.07
CA ASN A 197 17.74 18.73 3.24
C ASN A 197 18.53 17.46 2.91
N LEU A 198 17.95 16.52 2.19
CA LEU A 198 18.63 15.29 1.79
C LEU A 198 19.81 15.57 0.86
N LYS A 199 19.65 16.43 -0.15
CA LYS A 199 20.78 16.85 -1.00
C LYS A 199 21.88 17.56 -0.21
N LYS A 200 21.52 18.32 0.84
CA LYS A 200 22.50 18.94 1.73
C LYS A 200 23.27 17.91 2.53
N LEU A 201 22.58 16.93 3.13
CA LEU A 201 23.21 15.85 3.89
C LEU A 201 24.16 15.01 3.01
N GLU A 202 23.74 14.66 1.79
CA GLU A 202 24.60 13.94 0.84
C GLU A 202 25.88 14.71 0.50
N ARG A 203 25.77 16.03 0.28
CA ARG A 203 26.94 16.90 0.04
C ARG A 203 27.87 16.93 1.26
N LEU A 204 27.31 17.01 2.46
CA LEU A 204 28.09 17.00 3.71
C LEU A 204 28.80 15.66 3.89
N GLN A 205 28.12 14.54 3.65
CA GLN A 205 28.73 13.21 3.69
C GLN A 205 29.89 13.08 2.69
N LYS A 206 29.72 13.58 1.45
CA LYS A 206 30.80 13.61 0.45
C LYS A 206 31.97 14.49 0.84
N LEU A 207 31.72 15.65 1.46
CA LEU A 207 32.75 16.61 1.83
C LEU A 207 33.54 16.18 3.07
N TYR A 208 32.89 15.63 4.07
CA TYR A 208 33.52 15.34 5.36
C TYR A 208 33.93 13.88 5.51
N GLY A 209 33.70 13.04 4.52
CA GLY A 209 34.15 11.65 4.52
C GLY A 209 33.71 10.86 5.77
N VAL A 210 32.62 11.29 6.42
CA VAL A 210 32.20 10.70 7.67
C VAL A 210 31.70 9.30 7.42
N GLY A 211 32.60 8.35 7.61
CA GLY A 211 32.42 7.22 8.45
C GLY A 211 31.66 6.08 7.79
N GLN A 212 32.30 5.38 6.88
CA GLN A 212 32.15 3.93 6.93
C GLN A 212 33.07 3.40 8.06
N GLU A 213 32.70 3.63 9.29
CA GLU A 213 33.16 2.75 10.36
C GLU A 213 32.45 1.41 10.16
N LYS A 214 33.22 0.47 9.62
CA LYS A 214 32.95 -0.94 9.69
C LYS A 214 32.82 -1.29 11.16
N VAL A 215 31.59 -1.51 11.62
CA VAL A 215 31.38 -2.29 12.84
C VAL A 215 31.71 -3.73 12.47
N ALA A 216 32.84 -4.19 13.05
CA ALA A 216 33.32 -5.56 12.99
C ALA A 216 32.34 -6.50 13.71
#